data_5447642d39dd043708d1fa1778cafa38
#
_entry.id   5447642d39dd043708d1fa1778cafa38
#
_cell.length_a   1.000
_cell.length_b   1.000
_cell.length_c   1.000
_cell.angle_alpha   90.00
_cell.angle_beta   90.00
_cell.angle_gamma   90.00
#
_symmetry.space_group_name_H-M   'P 1'
#
loop_
_entity.id
_entity.type
_entity.pdbx_description
1 polymer ?
#
loop_
_entity_poly.entity_id
_entity_poly.type
_entity_poly.pdbx_seq_one_letter_code
_entity_poly.pdbx_strand_id
1 'polypeptide(L)'
;MICFTKYHPRSNTYVIEKRAFFEENLVLDGNVIVGQEVKLWRNLIVTGRLELGKGSVVQGNVKAESALVCAAAKIMGNIETVSELVLLDRASVNSAVCQGDIRARPGCTIGSIKAGGTLELVGKVTVKRVEPLTKVIIRAEE
;
A
#
# COMPACT_ATOMS: atom_id res chain seq x y z
N MET A 1 20.73 -17.12 -8.40
CA MET A 1 19.58 -16.27 -8.07
C MET A 1 19.99 -14.81 -8.06
N ILE A 2 19.29 -14.01 -8.82
CA ILE A 2 19.57 -12.57 -8.88
C ILE A 2 18.85 -11.90 -7.72
N CYS A 3 19.59 -11.17 -6.89
CA CYS A 3 19.02 -10.45 -5.78
C CYS A 3 18.80 -8.98 -6.18
N PHE A 4 17.53 -8.55 -6.24
CA PHE A 4 17.15 -7.18 -6.57
C PHE A 4 16.90 -6.33 -5.32
N THR A 5 17.35 -6.80 -4.16
CA THR A 5 17.10 -6.14 -2.89
C THR A 5 18.41 -5.67 -2.28
N LYS A 6 18.47 -4.40 -1.90
CA LYS A 6 19.57 -3.82 -1.16
C LYS A 6 19.12 -3.52 0.26
N TYR A 7 20.01 -3.67 1.23
CA TYR A 7 19.70 -3.41 2.61
C TYR A 7 20.61 -2.31 3.18
N HIS A 8 20.00 -1.34 3.82
CA HIS A 8 20.69 -0.24 4.49
C HIS A 8 20.58 -0.39 6.01
N PRO A 9 21.66 -0.88 6.68
CA PRO A 9 21.59 -1.19 8.11
C PRO A 9 21.25 -0.01 9.02
N ARG A 10 21.74 1.18 8.70
CA ARG A 10 21.51 2.37 9.53
C ARG A 10 20.05 2.73 9.70
N SER A 11 19.26 2.56 8.66
CA SER A 11 17.83 2.86 8.66
C SER A 11 16.97 1.60 8.74
N ASN A 12 17.59 0.43 8.79
CA ASN A 12 16.90 -0.85 8.73
C ASN A 12 15.92 -0.90 7.56
N THR A 13 16.41 -0.52 6.37
CA THR A 13 15.58 -0.37 5.19
C THR A 13 16.07 -1.27 4.06
N TYR A 14 15.14 -2.04 3.50
CA TYR A 14 15.33 -2.80 2.27
C TYR A 14 14.85 -1.96 1.09
N VAL A 15 15.63 -1.95 0.03
CA VAL A 15 15.26 -1.25 -1.22
C VAL A 15 15.15 -2.29 -2.32
N ILE A 16 13.97 -2.41 -2.90
CA ILE A 16 13.71 -3.29 -4.04
C ILE A 16 13.85 -2.45 -5.31
N GLU A 17 14.75 -2.84 -6.19
CA GLU A 17 15.04 -2.07 -7.40
C GLU A 17 13.85 -2.00 -8.36
N LYS A 18 13.78 -0.93 -9.14
CA LYS A 18 12.71 -0.75 -10.14
C LYS A 18 12.67 -1.92 -11.12
N ARG A 19 11.47 -2.27 -11.55
CA ARG A 19 11.19 -3.33 -12.52
C ARG A 19 11.58 -4.73 -12.03
N ALA A 20 11.89 -4.90 -10.76
CA ALA A 20 12.16 -6.21 -10.19
C ALA A 20 10.90 -7.08 -10.22
N PHE A 21 11.11 -8.37 -10.24
CA PHE A 21 10.04 -9.35 -10.31
C PHE A 21 10.30 -10.45 -9.30
N PHE A 22 9.32 -10.74 -8.47
CA PHE A 22 9.41 -11.81 -7.47
C PHE A 22 8.20 -12.73 -7.57
N GLU A 23 8.45 -14.03 -7.64
CA GLU A 23 7.40 -15.05 -7.65
C GLU A 23 7.09 -15.59 -6.27
N GLU A 24 7.90 -15.25 -5.27
CA GLU A 24 7.82 -15.80 -3.93
C GLU A 24 7.19 -14.82 -2.95
N ASN A 25 6.74 -15.33 -1.81
CA ASN A 25 6.36 -14.47 -0.70
C ASN A 25 7.60 -13.74 -0.18
N LEU A 26 7.46 -12.45 0.05
CA LEU A 26 8.52 -11.65 0.64
C LEU A 26 8.15 -11.30 2.08
N VAL A 27 9.02 -11.66 3.01
CA VAL A 27 8.87 -11.31 4.42
C VAL A 27 10.15 -10.56 4.81
N LEU A 28 10.00 -9.27 5.10
CA LEU A 28 11.14 -8.40 5.38
C LEU A 28 10.96 -7.74 6.75
N ASP A 29 11.94 -7.95 7.62
CA ASP A 29 11.91 -7.38 8.98
C ASP A 29 12.60 -6.02 8.97
N GLY A 30 11.82 -4.98 8.82
CA GLY A 30 12.30 -3.61 8.74
C GLY A 30 11.42 -2.77 7.83
N ASN A 31 11.98 -1.67 7.35
CA ASN A 31 11.31 -0.79 6.39
C ASN A 31 11.62 -1.24 4.97
N VAL A 32 10.68 -1.00 4.05
CA VAL A 32 10.87 -1.42 2.66
C VAL A 32 10.46 -0.29 1.71
N ILE A 33 11.35 0.02 0.79
CA ILE A 33 11.06 0.93 -0.32
C ILE A 33 11.07 0.10 -1.59
N VAL A 34 9.92 0.02 -2.24
CA VAL A 34 9.74 -0.70 -3.49
C VAL A 34 9.85 0.29 -4.64
N GLY A 35 10.73 0.02 -5.59
CA GLY A 35 10.93 0.87 -6.75
C GLY A 35 9.72 0.90 -7.68
N GLN A 36 9.85 1.61 -8.80
CA GLN A 36 8.78 1.73 -9.77
C GLN A 36 8.60 0.44 -10.58
N GLU A 37 7.37 0.15 -10.96
CA GLU A 37 7.02 -0.96 -11.84
C GLU A 37 7.55 -2.32 -11.37
N VAL A 38 7.62 -2.52 -10.07
CA VAL A 38 7.97 -3.81 -9.47
C VAL A 38 6.74 -4.72 -9.46
N LYS A 39 6.95 -5.98 -9.77
CA LYS A 39 5.86 -6.97 -9.77
C LYS A 39 6.12 -8.03 -8.71
N LEU A 40 5.20 -8.14 -7.78
CA LEU A 40 5.22 -9.14 -6.71
C LEU A 40 4.04 -10.07 -6.91
N TRP A 41 4.32 -11.33 -7.20
CA TRP A 41 3.27 -12.30 -7.53
C TRP A 41 2.61 -12.96 -6.34
N ARG A 42 3.17 -12.78 -5.16
CA ARG A 42 2.62 -13.33 -3.92
C ARG A 42 2.54 -12.24 -2.86
N ASN A 43 2.57 -12.65 -1.61
CA ASN A 43 2.36 -11.74 -0.49
C ASN A 43 3.63 -10.95 -0.16
N LEU A 44 3.44 -9.75 0.36
CA LEU A 44 4.50 -8.91 0.88
C LEU A 44 4.19 -8.62 2.34
N ILE A 45 5.05 -9.06 3.24
CA ILE A 45 4.91 -8.82 4.68
C ILE A 45 6.10 -8.00 5.14
N VAL A 46 5.83 -6.86 5.72
CA VAL A 46 6.82 -5.90 6.18
C VAL A 46 6.52 -5.56 7.63
N THR A 47 7.53 -5.64 8.51
CA THR A 47 7.31 -5.31 9.92
C THR A 47 7.34 -3.83 10.19
N GLY A 48 7.96 -3.04 9.33
CA GLY A 48 8.06 -1.61 9.46
C GLY A 48 7.22 -0.87 8.43
N ARG A 49 7.76 0.24 7.93
CA ARG A 49 7.07 1.10 6.96
C ARG A 49 7.32 0.60 5.54
N LEU A 50 6.25 0.58 4.75
CA LEU A 50 6.31 0.20 3.33
C LEU A 50 6.05 1.42 2.46
N GLU A 51 6.88 1.59 1.43
CA GLU A 51 6.62 2.53 0.35
C GLU A 51 6.59 1.73 -0.95
N LEU A 52 5.41 1.62 -1.56
CA LEU A 52 5.21 0.86 -2.78
C LEU A 52 5.28 1.79 -3.99
N GLY A 53 6.27 1.61 -4.83
CA GLY A 53 6.58 2.53 -5.93
C GLY A 53 5.52 2.65 -7.01
N LYS A 54 5.61 3.72 -7.78
CA LYS A 54 4.66 4.04 -8.85
C LYS A 54 4.53 2.88 -9.84
N GLY A 55 3.29 2.53 -10.16
CA GLY A 55 2.99 1.50 -11.14
C GLY A 55 3.31 0.08 -10.71
N SER A 56 3.75 -0.13 -9.47
CA SER A 56 4.03 -1.47 -8.96
C SER A 56 2.75 -2.26 -8.77
N VAL A 57 2.84 -3.59 -8.90
CA VAL A 57 1.71 -4.49 -8.78
C VAL A 57 2.04 -5.58 -7.77
N VAL A 58 1.14 -5.78 -6.80
CA VAL A 58 1.19 -6.90 -5.87
C VAL A 58 -0.02 -7.80 -6.15
N GLN A 59 0.22 -9.03 -6.55
CA GLN A 59 -0.86 -9.97 -6.84
C GLN A 59 -1.49 -10.56 -5.57
N GLY A 60 -0.71 -10.66 -4.51
CA GLY A 60 -1.19 -11.19 -3.24
C GLY A 60 -1.59 -10.10 -2.25
N ASN A 61 -1.37 -10.38 -0.98
CA ASN A 61 -1.73 -9.48 0.11
C ASN A 61 -0.51 -8.72 0.61
N VAL A 62 -0.75 -7.55 1.21
CA VAL A 62 0.29 -6.72 1.79
C VAL A 62 -0.01 -6.50 3.26
N LYS A 63 1.02 -6.62 4.10
CA LYS A 63 0.90 -6.33 5.53
C LYS A 63 2.10 -5.49 5.95
N ALA A 64 1.85 -4.39 6.63
CA ALA A 64 2.89 -3.47 7.08
C ALA A 64 2.45 -2.70 8.32
N GLU A 65 3.39 -2.09 9.03
CA GLU A 65 3.09 -1.19 10.14
C GLU A 65 2.39 0.07 9.61
N SER A 66 2.96 0.67 8.57
CA SER A 66 2.36 1.76 7.84
C SER A 66 2.71 1.61 6.36
N ALA A 67 1.90 2.17 5.48
CA ALA A 67 2.15 2.03 4.05
C ALA A 67 1.82 3.29 3.28
N LEU A 68 2.65 3.56 2.29
CA LEU A 68 2.42 4.57 1.28
C LEU A 68 2.36 3.86 -0.07
N VAL A 69 1.18 3.85 -0.68
CA VAL A 69 0.98 3.26 -1.99
C VAL A 69 1.05 4.37 -3.02
N CYS A 70 2.09 4.38 -3.83
CA CYS A 70 2.34 5.47 -4.77
C CYS A 70 1.37 5.45 -5.96
N ALA A 71 1.46 6.48 -6.80
CA ALA A 71 0.52 6.67 -7.90
C ALA A 71 0.44 5.45 -8.82
N ALA A 72 -0.76 5.11 -9.24
CA ALA A 72 -1.05 4.01 -10.18
C ALA A 72 -0.56 2.63 -9.73
N ALA A 73 -0.11 2.48 -8.49
CA ALA A 73 0.23 1.16 -7.94
C ALA A 73 -1.04 0.34 -7.71
N LYS A 74 -0.94 -0.98 -7.84
CA LYS A 74 -2.08 -1.87 -7.70
C LYS A 74 -1.79 -2.99 -6.72
N ILE A 75 -2.74 -3.23 -5.82
CA ILE A 75 -2.72 -4.38 -4.92
C ILE A 75 -3.96 -5.20 -5.24
N MET A 76 -3.76 -6.36 -5.84
CA MET A 76 -4.86 -7.22 -6.29
C MET A 76 -5.56 -7.92 -5.12
N GLY A 77 -4.83 -8.14 -4.04
CA GLY A 77 -5.37 -8.69 -2.81
C GLY A 77 -5.70 -7.59 -1.79
N ASN A 78 -5.44 -7.88 -0.53
CA ASN A 78 -5.76 -6.98 0.58
C ASN A 78 -4.51 -6.29 1.10
N ILE A 79 -4.66 -5.06 1.57
CA ILE A 79 -3.60 -4.39 2.32
C ILE A 79 -4.06 -4.17 3.76
N GLU A 80 -3.19 -4.50 4.70
CA GLU A 80 -3.46 -4.38 6.13
C GLU A 80 -2.32 -3.61 6.79
N THR A 81 -2.67 -2.52 7.47
CA THR A 81 -1.70 -1.68 8.17
C THR A 81 -2.18 -1.38 9.59
N VAL A 82 -1.26 -0.94 10.43
CA VAL A 82 -1.57 -0.65 11.85
C VAL A 82 -1.69 0.85 12.07
N SER A 83 -0.70 1.64 11.68
CA SER A 83 -0.65 3.07 12.00
C SER A 83 -1.40 3.93 11.01
N GLU A 84 -1.03 3.85 9.74
CA GLU A 84 -1.67 4.65 8.70
C GLU A 84 -1.51 4.00 7.33
N LEU A 85 -2.40 4.37 6.43
CA LEU A 85 -2.34 3.95 5.04
C LEU A 85 -2.63 5.17 4.16
N VAL A 86 -1.72 5.46 3.25
CA VAL A 86 -1.91 6.55 2.28
C VAL A 86 -1.91 5.96 0.88
N LEU A 87 -2.97 6.23 0.13
CA LEU A 87 -3.11 5.82 -1.27
C LEU A 87 -2.98 7.08 -2.12
N LEU A 88 -1.94 7.14 -2.94
CA LEU A 88 -1.72 8.27 -3.83
C LEU A 88 -2.58 8.15 -5.09
N ASP A 89 -2.47 9.12 -5.98
CA ASP A 89 -3.40 9.27 -7.10
C ASP A 89 -3.51 8.00 -7.95
N ARG A 90 -4.73 7.57 -8.23
CA ARG A 90 -5.06 6.43 -9.08
C ARG A 90 -4.54 5.08 -8.58
N ALA A 91 -4.20 4.97 -7.31
CA ALA A 91 -3.88 3.68 -6.72
C ALA A 91 -5.12 2.79 -6.69
N SER A 92 -4.94 1.48 -6.78
CA SER A 92 -6.04 0.53 -6.79
C SER A 92 -5.78 -0.58 -5.79
N VAL A 93 -6.76 -0.88 -4.95
CA VAL A 93 -6.67 -1.91 -3.90
C VAL A 93 -8.00 -2.67 -3.85
N ASN A 94 -7.93 -4.00 -3.74
CA ASN A 94 -9.14 -4.80 -3.58
C ASN A 94 -9.79 -4.56 -2.21
N SER A 95 -9.00 -4.62 -1.14
CA SER A 95 -9.50 -4.39 0.21
C SER A 95 -8.42 -3.70 1.04
N ALA A 96 -8.79 -2.66 1.77
CA ALA A 96 -7.87 -1.93 2.63
C ALA A 96 -8.37 -1.95 4.07
N VAL A 97 -7.50 -2.35 5.00
CA VAL A 97 -7.79 -2.35 6.44
C VAL A 97 -6.65 -1.63 7.14
N CYS A 98 -7.00 -0.65 7.97
CA CYS A 98 -6.02 0.06 8.79
C CYS A 98 -6.62 0.28 10.18
N GLN A 99 -5.84 0.04 11.23
CA GLN A 99 -6.28 0.31 12.59
C GLN A 99 -6.31 1.81 12.90
N GLY A 100 -5.47 2.59 12.23
CA GLY A 100 -5.45 4.04 12.32
C GLY A 100 -6.18 4.71 11.17
N ASP A 101 -5.57 5.74 10.58
CA ASP A 101 -6.20 6.54 9.54
C ASP A 101 -5.84 6.07 8.14
N ILE A 102 -6.77 6.25 7.21
CA ILE A 102 -6.55 5.99 5.79
C ILE A 102 -6.82 7.28 5.03
N ARG A 103 -5.90 7.63 4.13
CA ARG A 103 -6.08 8.76 3.22
C ARG A 103 -5.99 8.26 1.78
N ALA A 104 -6.98 8.60 0.97
CA ALA A 104 -7.00 8.27 -0.45
C ALA A 104 -7.04 9.52 -1.29
N ARG A 105 -6.17 9.60 -2.30
CA ARG A 105 -6.06 10.72 -3.23
C ARG A 105 -6.97 10.50 -4.44
N PRO A 106 -7.18 11.54 -5.28
CA PRO A 106 -8.09 11.44 -6.43
C PRO A 106 -7.77 10.28 -7.37
N GLY A 107 -8.81 9.65 -7.88
CA GLY A 107 -8.69 8.57 -8.85
C GLY A 107 -8.46 7.19 -8.27
N CYS A 108 -8.33 7.06 -6.95
CA CYS A 108 -8.17 5.75 -6.31
C CYS A 108 -9.41 4.89 -6.48
N THR A 109 -9.20 3.58 -6.61
CA THR A 109 -10.28 2.59 -6.67
C THR A 109 -10.06 1.56 -5.57
N ILE A 110 -11.05 1.43 -4.69
CA ILE A 110 -10.95 0.54 -3.54
C ILE A 110 -12.21 -0.32 -3.50
N GLY A 111 -12.02 -1.65 -3.38
CA GLY A 111 -13.15 -2.57 -3.29
C GLY A 111 -13.87 -2.43 -1.97
N SER A 112 -13.16 -2.66 -0.86
CA SER A 112 -13.70 -2.43 0.48
C SER A 112 -12.66 -1.71 1.34
N ILE A 113 -13.12 -0.96 2.34
CA ILE A 113 -12.23 -0.18 3.17
C ILE A 113 -12.73 -0.16 4.62
N LYS A 114 -11.79 -0.32 5.54
CA LYS A 114 -12.08 -0.25 6.97
C LYS A 114 -10.96 0.51 7.66
N ALA A 115 -11.30 1.58 8.35
CA ALA A 115 -10.36 2.36 9.15
C ALA A 115 -10.81 2.38 10.59
N GLY A 116 -9.89 2.08 11.51
CA GLY A 116 -10.16 2.22 12.95
C GLY A 116 -10.24 3.67 13.37
N GLY A 117 -9.47 4.54 12.70
CA GLY A 117 -9.54 5.98 12.87
C GLY A 117 -10.43 6.63 11.82
N THR A 118 -9.88 7.58 11.08
CA THR A 118 -10.61 8.36 10.09
C THR A 118 -10.21 7.96 8.68
N LEU A 119 -11.22 7.83 7.81
CA LEU A 119 -11.01 7.67 6.37
C LEU A 119 -11.17 9.03 5.69
N GLU A 120 -10.11 9.54 5.09
CA GLU A 120 -10.16 10.79 4.35
C GLU A 120 -10.10 10.51 2.86
N LEU A 121 -11.13 10.92 2.14
CA LEU A 121 -11.22 10.79 0.69
C LEU A 121 -11.06 12.17 0.06
N VAL A 122 -10.04 12.34 -0.77
CA VAL A 122 -9.76 13.62 -1.43
C VAL A 122 -10.13 13.52 -2.90
N GLY A 123 -11.00 14.42 -3.35
CA GLY A 123 -11.45 14.42 -4.73
C GLY A 123 -12.32 13.22 -5.07
N LYS A 124 -12.19 12.73 -6.29
CA LYS A 124 -13.00 11.62 -6.78
C LYS A 124 -12.34 10.29 -6.49
N VAL A 125 -12.87 9.56 -5.52
CA VAL A 125 -12.38 8.24 -5.11
C VAL A 125 -13.54 7.26 -5.24
N THR A 126 -13.29 6.10 -5.85
CA THR A 126 -14.29 5.04 -5.99
C THR A 126 -14.09 4.01 -4.90
N VAL A 127 -15.06 3.88 -4.02
CA VAL A 127 -15.08 2.87 -2.96
C VAL A 127 -16.37 2.09 -3.09
N LYS A 128 -16.28 0.77 -3.28
CA LYS A 128 -17.47 -0.07 -3.43
C LYS A 128 -18.16 -0.33 -2.10
N ARG A 129 -17.38 -0.48 -1.04
CA ARG A 129 -17.92 -0.79 0.28
C ARG A 129 -17.08 -0.14 1.38
N VAL A 130 -17.75 0.56 2.30
CA VAL A 130 -17.12 1.11 3.52
C VAL A 130 -17.68 0.31 4.69
N GLU A 131 -16.80 -0.24 5.52
CA GLU A 131 -17.21 -1.01 6.68
C GLU A 131 -17.95 -0.12 7.71
N PRO A 132 -18.92 -0.67 8.43
CA PRO A 132 -19.65 0.08 9.46
C PRO A 132 -18.71 0.69 10.50
N LEU A 133 -19.09 1.82 11.07
CA LEU A 133 -18.40 2.56 12.11
C LEU A 133 -17.11 3.26 11.65
N THR A 134 -16.77 3.19 10.37
CA THR A 134 -15.67 3.96 9.83
C THR A 134 -16.08 5.43 9.68
N LYS A 135 -15.31 6.35 10.27
CA LYS A 135 -15.54 7.77 10.09
C LYS A 135 -15.00 8.22 8.74
N VAL A 136 -15.83 8.85 7.95
CA VAL A 136 -15.45 9.27 6.60
C VAL A 136 -15.46 10.78 6.50
N ILE A 137 -14.35 11.35 6.01
CA ILE A 137 -14.24 12.77 5.69
C ILE A 137 -13.97 12.87 4.19
N ILE A 138 -14.81 13.64 3.51
CA ILE A 138 -14.67 13.86 2.08
C ILE A 138 -14.19 15.29 1.86
N ARG A 139 -13.08 15.46 1.14
CA ARG A 139 -12.51 16.77 0.84
C ARG A 139 -12.52 17.01 -0.66
N ALA A 140 -12.69 18.27 -1.04
CA ALA A 140 -12.57 18.64 -2.42
C ALA A 140 -11.12 18.59 -2.86
N GLU A 141 -10.90 18.25 -4.13
CA GLU A 141 -9.60 18.34 -4.75
C GLU A 141 -9.21 19.80 -4.95
N GLU A 142 -7.99 20.16 -4.56
CA GLU A 142 -7.45 21.48 -4.78
C GLU A 142 -6.50 21.52 -5.97
#